data_bf19247bbe7a01ea94a98f4d9be42a91
#
_entry.id   bf19247bbe7a01ea94a98f4d9be42a91
#
_cell.length_a   1.000
_cell.length_b   1.000
_cell.length_c   1.000
_cell.angle_alpha   90.00
_cell.angle_beta   90.00
_cell.angle_gamma   90.00
#
_symmetry.space_group_name_H-M   'P 1'
#
loop_
_entity.id
_entity.type
_entity.pdbx_description
1 polymer ?
#
loop_
_entity_poly.entity_id
_entity_poly.type
_entity_poly.pdbx_seq_one_letter_code
_entity_poly.pdbx_strand_id
1 'polypeptide(L)'
;LSGAEFTVYSDEKCESEIGKLSETEKGVYIIENLEYGKYFLKETVAPDGFIIDENVYPFSIEKNGETVEISNTEVGKGFINKPEKGSVEITKTDVSTGQLIPDCGIEILDKDGNVVVQGRTDDNGIVKFDMLRVGDYFYREFDAPDGYILNENSYPFTIKENGEIVKCRMTNTKIPQQTTPYTGDNGSDILAWIMIGLSLAIGFVLIICKKKKGGKNEE
;
A
#
# COMPACT_ATOMS: atom_id res chain seq x y z
N LEU A 1 3.02 14.24 -15.71
CA LEU A 1 1.72 13.99 -15.13
C LEU A 1 0.64 14.55 -16.04
N SER A 2 -0.54 13.92 -16.09
CA SER A 2 -1.71 14.34 -16.86
C SER A 2 -2.85 14.63 -15.88
N GLY A 3 -3.83 15.46 -16.31
CA GLY A 3 -5.03 15.74 -15.52
C GLY A 3 -4.93 16.93 -14.56
N ALA A 4 -3.83 17.69 -14.61
CA ALA A 4 -3.80 19.01 -13.98
C ALA A 4 -4.64 20.02 -14.78
N GLU A 5 -5.16 21.07 -14.13
CA GLU A 5 -5.67 22.26 -14.80
C GLU A 5 -4.89 23.48 -14.31
N PHE A 6 -4.51 24.31 -15.25
CA PHE A 6 -3.84 25.58 -15.00
C PHE A 6 -4.67 26.72 -15.60
N THR A 7 -4.79 27.82 -14.85
CA THR A 7 -5.52 29.01 -15.28
C THR A 7 -4.60 30.22 -15.22
N VAL A 8 -4.67 31.06 -16.26
CA VAL A 8 -3.97 32.35 -16.37
C VAL A 8 -4.90 33.47 -15.96
N TYR A 9 -4.37 34.41 -15.16
CA TYR A 9 -5.07 35.58 -14.66
C TYR A 9 -4.31 36.85 -15.01
N SER A 10 -5.03 37.99 -15.12
CA SER A 10 -4.44 39.32 -15.32
C SER A 10 -4.01 39.99 -14.02
N ASP A 11 -4.39 39.46 -12.87
CA ASP A 11 -4.09 40.01 -11.54
C ASP A 11 -3.57 38.93 -10.56
N GLU A 12 -2.76 39.37 -9.59
CA GLU A 12 -2.11 38.53 -8.58
C GLU A 12 -3.09 37.83 -7.62
N LYS A 13 -4.29 38.36 -7.46
CA LYS A 13 -5.33 37.76 -6.61
C LYS A 13 -6.10 36.66 -7.33
N CYS A 14 -5.81 36.46 -8.60
CA CYS A 14 -6.49 35.45 -9.45
C CYS A 14 -8.02 35.65 -9.49
N GLU A 15 -8.46 36.93 -9.56
CA GLU A 15 -9.89 37.30 -9.66
C GLU A 15 -10.34 37.47 -11.10
N SER A 16 -9.41 37.81 -12.03
CA SER A 16 -9.68 38.13 -13.43
C SER A 16 -9.07 37.07 -14.34
N GLU A 17 -9.85 36.04 -14.64
CA GLU A 17 -9.42 34.94 -15.52
C GLU A 17 -9.23 35.42 -16.97
N ILE A 18 -8.13 35.05 -17.59
CA ILE A 18 -7.82 35.26 -19.02
C ILE A 18 -8.14 33.98 -19.81
N GLY A 19 -7.77 32.80 -19.26
CA GLY A 19 -8.06 31.52 -19.89
C GLY A 19 -7.34 30.37 -19.22
N LYS A 20 -7.71 29.17 -19.64
CA LYS A 20 -7.12 27.92 -19.15
C LYS A 20 -6.10 27.37 -20.14
N LEU A 21 -5.07 26.73 -19.64
CA LEU A 21 -4.13 25.96 -20.44
C LEU A 21 -4.81 24.70 -20.96
N SER A 22 -4.49 24.31 -22.20
CA SER A 22 -4.90 23.04 -22.78
C SER A 22 -3.76 22.03 -22.69
N GLU A 23 -4.05 20.81 -22.26
CA GLU A 23 -3.11 19.70 -22.32
C GLU A 23 -2.98 19.23 -23.80
N THR A 24 -1.84 19.47 -24.42
CA THR A 24 -1.57 19.13 -25.83
C THR A 24 -0.90 17.78 -25.99
N GLU A 25 -0.06 17.42 -25.03
CA GLU A 25 0.58 16.12 -24.88
C GLU A 25 0.57 15.77 -23.38
N LYS A 26 0.78 14.52 -23.04
CA LYS A 26 0.75 14.07 -21.64
C LYS A 26 1.68 14.90 -20.75
N GLY A 27 1.08 15.75 -19.90
CA GLY A 27 1.78 16.62 -18.96
C GLY A 27 2.37 17.89 -19.59
N VAL A 28 1.98 18.23 -20.81
CA VAL A 28 2.37 19.48 -21.50
C VAL A 28 1.11 20.35 -21.63
N TYR A 29 1.12 21.51 -20.98
CA TYR A 29 -0.01 22.44 -20.91
C TYR A 29 0.38 23.74 -21.60
N ILE A 30 -0.44 24.22 -22.54
CA ILE A 30 -0.18 25.39 -23.38
C ILE A 30 -1.40 26.31 -23.39
N ILE A 31 -1.15 27.61 -23.34
CA ILE A 31 -2.08 28.66 -23.71
C ILE A 31 -1.41 29.52 -24.77
N GLU A 32 -2.12 29.83 -25.83
CA GLU A 32 -1.61 30.61 -26.96
C GLU A 32 -2.29 31.96 -27.10
N ASN A 33 -1.69 32.86 -27.91
CA ASN A 33 -2.26 34.16 -28.30
C ASN A 33 -2.50 35.11 -27.12
N LEU A 34 -1.65 35.04 -26.07
CA LEU A 34 -1.65 36.08 -25.04
C LEU A 34 -1.09 37.39 -25.60
N GLU A 35 -1.74 38.50 -25.29
CA GLU A 35 -1.25 39.82 -25.61
C GLU A 35 0.00 40.20 -24.79
N TYR A 36 0.64 41.32 -25.13
CA TYR A 36 1.71 41.87 -24.28
C TYR A 36 1.17 42.24 -22.93
N GLY A 37 1.87 41.79 -21.87
CA GLY A 37 1.40 42.11 -20.54
C GLY A 37 2.02 41.20 -19.45
N LYS A 38 1.65 41.53 -18.23
CA LYS A 38 2.00 40.74 -17.04
C LYS A 38 0.81 39.85 -16.69
N TYR A 39 1.10 38.60 -16.39
CA TYR A 39 0.13 37.54 -16.08
C TYR A 39 0.53 36.74 -14.86
N PHE A 40 -0.41 35.96 -14.38
CA PHE A 40 -0.27 35.10 -13.21
C PHE A 40 -0.84 33.72 -13.54
N LEU A 41 -0.03 32.68 -13.37
CA LEU A 41 -0.44 31.28 -13.54
C LEU A 41 -0.71 30.66 -12.18
N LYS A 42 -1.80 29.88 -12.11
CA LYS A 42 -2.15 29.09 -10.92
C LYS A 42 -2.62 27.72 -11.33
N GLU A 43 -2.21 26.67 -10.58
CA GLU A 43 -2.84 25.37 -10.66
C GLU A 43 -4.23 25.43 -10.04
N THR A 44 -5.27 25.09 -10.78
CA THR A 44 -6.67 25.13 -10.32
C THR A 44 -7.24 23.75 -10.04
N VAL A 45 -6.63 22.70 -10.62
CA VAL A 45 -6.89 21.28 -10.32
C VAL A 45 -5.55 20.53 -10.34
N ALA A 46 -5.24 19.83 -9.27
CA ALA A 46 -4.09 18.93 -9.25
C ALA A 46 -4.41 17.61 -9.99
N PRO A 47 -3.40 16.90 -10.51
CA PRO A 47 -3.57 15.53 -10.99
C PRO A 47 -4.11 14.63 -9.87
N ASP A 48 -4.85 13.59 -10.24
CA ASP A 48 -5.42 12.63 -9.28
C ASP A 48 -4.35 12.00 -8.37
N GLY A 49 -4.60 12.01 -7.06
CA GLY A 49 -3.68 11.54 -6.01
C GLY A 49 -2.48 12.46 -5.73
N PHE A 50 -2.60 13.75 -6.11
CA PHE A 50 -1.58 14.77 -5.82
C PHE A 50 -2.20 16.00 -5.14
N ILE A 51 -1.39 16.65 -4.31
CA ILE A 51 -1.74 17.88 -3.62
C ILE A 51 -1.65 19.04 -4.61
N ILE A 52 -2.68 19.90 -4.63
CA ILE A 52 -2.70 21.11 -5.44
C ILE A 52 -1.59 22.08 -5.01
N ASP A 53 -0.95 22.73 -6.00
CA ASP A 53 -0.02 23.82 -5.75
C ASP A 53 -0.78 25.14 -5.68
N GLU A 54 -0.96 25.68 -4.48
CA GLU A 54 -1.71 26.92 -4.25
C GLU A 54 -0.92 28.19 -4.61
N ASN A 55 0.36 28.07 -4.97
CA ASN A 55 1.19 29.22 -5.33
C ASN A 55 0.74 29.86 -6.65
N VAL A 56 1.00 31.16 -6.76
CA VAL A 56 0.76 31.95 -7.96
C VAL A 56 2.09 32.32 -8.60
N TYR A 57 2.21 32.08 -9.89
CA TYR A 57 3.44 32.23 -10.66
C TYR A 57 3.36 33.40 -11.63
N PRO A 58 4.00 34.54 -11.35
CA PRO A 58 3.98 35.69 -12.25
C PRO A 58 4.87 35.43 -13.49
N PHE A 59 4.38 35.86 -14.65
CA PHE A 59 5.16 35.86 -15.89
C PHE A 59 4.76 37.06 -16.77
N SER A 60 5.53 37.33 -17.81
CA SER A 60 5.24 38.43 -18.75
C SER A 60 5.47 37.98 -20.17
N ILE A 61 4.63 38.49 -21.09
CA ILE A 61 4.83 38.39 -22.52
C ILE A 61 5.35 39.76 -23.02
N GLU A 62 6.59 39.80 -23.46
CA GLU A 62 7.29 41.04 -23.84
C GLU A 62 7.56 41.16 -25.32
N LYS A 63 7.56 40.04 -26.08
CA LYS A 63 7.89 40.01 -27.51
C LYS A 63 6.88 39.18 -28.30
N ASN A 64 6.63 39.58 -29.52
CA ASN A 64 5.81 38.82 -30.45
C ASN A 64 6.45 37.46 -30.77
N GLY A 65 5.67 36.38 -30.66
CA GLY A 65 6.13 35.01 -30.89
C GLY A 65 7.00 34.44 -29.76
N GLU A 66 7.05 35.11 -28.61
CA GLU A 66 7.75 34.62 -27.42
C GLU A 66 7.01 33.42 -26.81
N THR A 67 7.78 32.42 -26.39
CA THR A 67 7.28 31.33 -25.55
C THR A 67 7.91 31.41 -24.15
N VAL A 68 7.08 31.51 -23.11
CA VAL A 68 7.51 31.55 -21.72
C VAL A 68 7.23 30.20 -21.08
N GLU A 69 8.27 29.52 -20.61
CA GLU A 69 8.15 28.30 -19.81
C GLU A 69 8.08 28.66 -18.31
N ILE A 70 7.07 28.15 -17.61
CA ILE A 70 6.87 28.41 -16.19
C ILE A 70 7.12 27.12 -15.41
N SER A 71 7.79 27.24 -14.25
CA SER A 71 8.14 26.13 -13.38
C SER A 71 7.91 26.51 -11.91
N ASN A 72 7.55 25.54 -11.08
CA ASN A 72 7.45 25.71 -9.63
C ASN A 72 8.74 25.28 -8.88
N THR A 73 9.83 25.08 -9.61
CA THR A 73 11.14 24.71 -9.05
C THR A 73 12.23 25.63 -9.55
N GLU A 74 13.26 25.88 -8.70
CA GLU A 74 14.45 26.63 -9.11
C GLU A 74 15.39 25.82 -10.01
N VAL A 75 15.30 24.50 -9.95
CA VAL A 75 16.16 23.57 -10.69
C VAL A 75 15.30 22.65 -11.52
N GLY A 76 15.22 22.92 -12.81
CA GLY A 76 14.47 22.08 -13.73
C GLY A 76 13.39 22.83 -14.50
N LYS A 77 12.67 22.09 -15.33
CA LYS A 77 11.54 22.58 -16.13
C LYS A 77 10.25 21.92 -15.64
N GLY A 78 9.17 22.71 -15.65
CA GLY A 78 7.82 22.25 -15.36
C GLY A 78 7.43 22.23 -13.89
N PHE A 79 6.24 21.71 -13.62
CA PHE A 79 5.63 21.66 -12.29
C PHE A 79 5.84 20.30 -11.64
N ILE A 80 6.23 20.30 -10.35
CA ILE A 80 6.34 19.12 -9.51
C ILE A 80 5.18 19.12 -8.52
N ASN A 81 4.26 18.17 -8.66
CA ASN A 81 3.18 17.95 -7.71
C ASN A 81 3.61 16.98 -6.61
N LYS A 82 3.20 17.26 -5.37
CA LYS A 82 3.46 16.40 -4.21
C LYS A 82 2.36 15.33 -4.14
N PRO A 83 2.71 14.03 -4.07
CA PRO A 83 1.69 12.99 -3.95
C PRO A 83 0.95 13.09 -2.62
N GLU A 84 -0.36 12.85 -2.64
CA GLU A 84 -1.15 12.66 -1.45
C GLU A 84 -0.75 11.35 -0.76
N LYS A 85 -0.67 11.38 0.56
CA LYS A 85 -0.23 10.26 1.39
C LYS A 85 -1.00 10.21 2.69
N GLY A 86 -1.21 9.00 3.17
CA GLY A 86 -1.79 8.72 4.48
C GLY A 86 -1.02 7.63 5.21
N SER A 87 -1.65 7.07 6.23
CA SER A 87 -1.09 6.06 7.11
C SER A 87 -2.12 4.98 7.42
N VAL A 88 -1.66 3.79 7.80
CA VAL A 88 -2.50 2.76 8.39
C VAL A 88 -1.93 2.35 9.75
N GLU A 89 -2.80 2.22 10.76
CA GLU A 89 -2.50 1.71 12.09
C GLU A 89 -3.25 0.39 12.28
N ILE A 90 -2.53 -0.69 12.53
CA ILE A 90 -3.10 -2.03 12.67
C ILE A 90 -2.89 -2.49 14.11
N THR A 91 -4.00 -2.77 14.81
CA THR A 91 -3.99 -3.33 16.16
C THR A 91 -4.16 -4.84 16.10
N LYS A 92 -3.26 -5.56 16.74
CA LYS A 92 -3.24 -7.01 16.83
C LYS A 92 -3.71 -7.49 18.18
N THR A 93 -4.67 -8.43 18.22
CA THR A 93 -5.25 -8.94 19.46
C THR A 93 -5.45 -10.46 19.41
N ASP A 94 -5.44 -11.08 20.59
CA ASP A 94 -5.87 -12.46 20.80
C ASP A 94 -7.38 -12.57 20.64
N VAL A 95 -7.87 -13.50 19.82
CA VAL A 95 -9.30 -13.65 19.50
C VAL A 95 -10.14 -14.02 20.71
N SER A 96 -9.57 -14.72 21.68
CA SER A 96 -10.31 -15.25 22.85
C SER A 96 -10.30 -14.29 24.04
N THR A 97 -9.19 -13.59 24.24
CA THR A 97 -8.97 -12.74 25.43
C THR A 97 -9.03 -11.25 25.15
N GLY A 98 -8.86 -10.85 23.88
CA GLY A 98 -8.71 -9.45 23.47
C GLY A 98 -7.36 -8.84 23.88
N GLN A 99 -6.43 -9.60 24.44
CA GLN A 99 -5.10 -9.11 24.80
C GLN A 99 -4.34 -8.67 23.56
N LEU A 100 -3.59 -7.59 23.70
CA LEU A 100 -2.70 -7.08 22.65
C LEU A 100 -1.54 -8.06 22.39
N ILE A 101 -1.17 -8.23 21.12
CA ILE A 101 -0.13 -9.17 20.70
C ILE A 101 1.04 -8.39 20.11
N PRO A 102 2.18 -8.28 20.81
CA PRO A 102 3.40 -7.68 20.28
C PRO A 102 4.13 -8.65 19.33
N ASP A 103 5.13 -8.09 18.63
CA ASP A 103 6.07 -8.80 17.75
C ASP A 103 5.44 -9.63 16.64
N CYS A 104 4.27 -9.23 16.17
CA CYS A 104 3.57 -9.81 15.03
C CYS A 104 4.08 -9.17 13.75
N GLY A 105 4.55 -9.97 12.79
CA GLY A 105 4.99 -9.51 11.48
C GLY A 105 3.81 -9.22 10.56
N ILE A 106 3.66 -7.95 10.16
CA ILE A 106 2.59 -7.48 9.26
C ILE A 106 3.22 -6.87 8.00
N GLU A 107 2.63 -7.16 6.85
CA GLU A 107 3.01 -6.53 5.59
C GLU A 107 1.81 -5.87 4.92
N ILE A 108 2.11 -4.78 4.21
CA ILE A 108 1.17 -4.07 3.34
C ILE A 108 1.45 -4.47 1.90
N LEU A 109 0.39 -4.79 1.19
CA LEU A 109 0.41 -5.17 -0.21
C LEU A 109 -0.33 -4.12 -1.05
N ASP A 110 0.14 -3.88 -2.27
CA ASP A 110 -0.61 -3.14 -3.27
C ASP A 110 -1.75 -3.99 -3.86
N LYS A 111 -2.55 -3.38 -4.74
CA LYS A 111 -3.66 -4.06 -5.45
C LYS A 111 -3.22 -5.25 -6.31
N ASP A 112 -1.95 -5.31 -6.70
CA ASP A 112 -1.36 -6.36 -7.55
C ASP A 112 -0.71 -7.47 -6.70
N GLY A 113 -0.75 -7.33 -5.34
CA GLY A 113 -0.22 -8.29 -4.38
C GLY A 113 1.28 -8.15 -4.10
N ASN A 114 1.92 -7.07 -4.56
CA ASN A 114 3.32 -6.82 -4.26
C ASN A 114 3.46 -6.21 -2.86
N VAL A 115 4.51 -6.62 -2.15
CA VAL A 115 4.82 -6.07 -0.83
C VAL A 115 5.32 -4.63 -0.96
N VAL A 116 4.59 -3.69 -0.35
CA VAL A 116 4.95 -2.27 -0.30
C VAL A 116 5.86 -1.96 0.89
N VAL A 117 5.50 -2.49 2.07
CA VAL A 117 6.23 -2.28 3.32
C VAL A 117 5.91 -3.39 4.32
N GLN A 118 6.86 -3.66 5.22
CA GLN A 118 6.72 -4.64 6.31
C GLN A 118 7.09 -4.00 7.63
N GLY A 119 6.51 -4.50 8.74
CA GLY A 119 6.82 -4.07 10.09
C GLY A 119 6.33 -5.08 11.13
N ARG A 120 6.60 -4.79 12.40
CA ARG A 120 6.15 -5.61 13.52
C ARG A 120 5.34 -4.77 14.51
N THR A 121 4.38 -5.41 15.17
CA THR A 121 3.63 -4.77 16.26
C THR A 121 4.55 -4.51 17.44
N ASP A 122 4.38 -3.33 18.05
CA ASP A 122 5.07 -2.90 19.27
C ASP A 122 4.53 -3.60 20.53
N ASP A 123 5.00 -3.19 21.70
CA ASP A 123 4.56 -3.72 23.02
C ASP A 123 3.05 -3.49 23.28
N ASN A 124 2.43 -2.56 22.56
CA ASN A 124 0.99 -2.30 22.60
C ASN A 124 0.21 -3.06 21.53
N GLY A 125 0.86 -3.99 20.83
CA GLY A 125 0.25 -4.75 19.74
C GLY A 125 -0.14 -3.90 18.53
N ILE A 126 0.53 -2.76 18.32
CA ILE A 126 0.23 -1.82 17.25
C ILE A 126 1.42 -1.75 16.30
N VAL A 127 1.12 -1.79 14.99
CA VAL A 127 2.06 -1.42 13.94
C VAL A 127 1.48 -0.28 13.11
N LYS A 128 2.31 0.70 12.77
CA LYS A 128 1.94 1.84 11.94
C LYS A 128 2.82 1.92 10.70
N PHE A 129 2.18 2.13 9.55
CA PHE A 129 2.84 2.37 8.28
C PHE A 129 2.46 3.76 7.78
N ASP A 130 3.45 4.63 7.67
CA ASP A 130 3.29 6.01 7.24
C ASP A 130 3.67 6.18 5.76
N MET A 131 3.29 7.32 5.19
CA MET A 131 3.70 7.73 3.85
C MET A 131 3.24 6.82 2.70
N LEU A 132 2.16 6.07 2.90
CA LEU A 132 1.48 5.33 1.85
C LEU A 132 0.72 6.32 0.95
N ARG A 133 0.75 6.13 -0.36
CA ARG A 133 -0.05 6.94 -1.30
C ARG A 133 -1.54 6.71 -1.07
N VAL A 134 -2.38 7.65 -1.49
CA VAL A 134 -3.81 7.38 -1.60
C VAL A 134 -4.05 6.22 -2.56
N GLY A 135 -5.00 5.33 -2.21
CA GLY A 135 -5.29 4.14 -3.00
C GLY A 135 -5.70 2.94 -2.15
N ASP A 136 -5.90 1.83 -2.84
CA ASP A 136 -6.34 0.56 -2.28
C ASP A 136 -5.15 -0.35 -1.95
N TYR A 137 -5.22 -0.97 -0.79
CA TYR A 137 -4.20 -1.84 -0.23
C TYR A 137 -4.81 -3.04 0.45
N PHE A 138 -3.95 -4.02 0.75
CA PHE A 138 -4.25 -5.12 1.65
C PHE A 138 -3.21 -5.19 2.76
N TYR A 139 -3.59 -5.71 3.92
CA TYR A 139 -2.64 -6.09 4.97
C TYR A 139 -2.82 -7.56 5.32
N ARG A 140 -1.71 -8.23 5.60
CA ARG A 140 -1.70 -9.62 6.08
C ARG A 140 -0.56 -9.84 7.06
N GLU A 141 -0.67 -10.92 7.83
CA GLU A 141 0.41 -11.39 8.69
C GLU A 141 1.37 -12.26 7.86
N PHE A 142 2.67 -12.00 7.98
CA PHE A 142 3.70 -12.84 7.38
C PHE A 142 4.45 -13.68 8.44
N ASP A 143 4.34 -13.29 9.73
CA ASP A 143 5.01 -13.95 10.83
C ASP A 143 4.22 -13.79 12.13
N ALA A 144 3.79 -14.92 12.74
CA ALA A 144 3.08 -14.92 14.01
C ALA A 144 4.07 -15.07 15.17
N PRO A 145 3.85 -14.41 16.32
CA PRO A 145 4.68 -14.59 17.50
C PRO A 145 4.48 -15.97 18.12
N ASP A 146 5.45 -16.40 18.93
CA ASP A 146 5.44 -17.70 19.60
C ASP A 146 4.12 -17.94 20.35
N GLY A 147 3.57 -19.14 20.17
CA GLY A 147 2.33 -19.56 20.81
C GLY A 147 1.06 -19.17 20.07
N TYR A 148 1.15 -18.54 18.90
CA TYR A 148 0.02 -18.18 18.06
C TYR A 148 0.07 -18.87 16.68
N ILE A 149 -1.11 -19.10 16.12
CA ILE A 149 -1.29 -19.62 14.77
C ILE A 149 -1.24 -18.44 13.82
N LEU A 150 -0.47 -18.56 12.72
CA LEU A 150 -0.40 -17.55 11.66
C LEU A 150 -1.79 -17.31 11.05
N ASN A 151 -2.17 -16.05 10.94
CA ASN A 151 -3.39 -15.65 10.26
C ASN A 151 -3.10 -15.38 8.77
N GLU A 152 -3.38 -16.36 7.92
CA GLU A 152 -3.10 -16.32 6.48
C GLU A 152 -4.08 -15.43 5.69
N ASN A 153 -5.11 -14.85 6.34
CA ASN A 153 -6.06 -14.00 5.65
C ASN A 153 -5.45 -12.65 5.26
N SER A 154 -5.89 -12.15 4.12
CA SER A 154 -5.58 -10.80 3.63
C SER A 154 -6.81 -9.91 3.77
N TYR A 155 -6.63 -8.68 4.27
CA TYR A 155 -7.71 -7.75 4.60
C TYR A 155 -7.54 -6.46 3.82
N PRO A 156 -8.56 -5.99 3.09
CA PRO A 156 -8.48 -4.75 2.34
C PRO A 156 -8.60 -3.51 3.22
N PHE A 157 -7.95 -2.42 2.80
CA PHE A 157 -8.20 -1.06 3.29
C PHE A 157 -7.90 -0.04 2.19
N THR A 158 -8.43 1.18 2.35
CA THR A 158 -8.24 2.27 1.39
C THR A 158 -7.79 3.51 2.12
N ILE A 159 -6.77 4.19 1.62
CA ILE A 159 -6.41 5.56 1.99
C ILE A 159 -7.05 6.48 0.95
N LYS A 160 -7.97 7.36 1.39
CA LYS A 160 -8.81 8.15 0.49
C LYS A 160 -8.28 9.56 0.26
N GLU A 161 -7.59 10.13 1.25
CA GLU A 161 -7.17 11.53 1.22
C GLU A 161 -5.84 11.75 1.93
N ASN A 162 -5.22 12.88 1.64
CA ASN A 162 -3.96 13.27 2.23
C ASN A 162 -4.06 13.44 3.75
N GLY A 163 -3.16 12.81 4.49
CA GLY A 163 -3.11 12.85 5.95
C GLY A 163 -4.07 11.88 6.65
N GLU A 164 -4.87 11.09 5.93
CA GLU A 164 -5.76 10.10 6.53
C GLU A 164 -4.96 9.05 7.33
N ILE A 165 -5.50 8.66 8.48
CA ILE A 165 -5.00 7.54 9.29
C ILE A 165 -6.09 6.48 9.35
N VAL A 166 -5.94 5.41 8.57
CA VAL A 166 -6.86 4.27 8.57
C VAL A 166 -6.55 3.38 9.75
N LYS A 167 -7.56 3.02 10.56
CA LYS A 167 -7.40 2.12 11.71
C LYS A 167 -7.98 0.75 11.40
N CYS A 168 -7.12 -0.25 11.46
CA CYS A 168 -7.43 -1.64 11.18
C CYS A 168 -7.22 -2.53 12.41
N ARG A 169 -7.80 -3.73 12.39
CA ARG A 169 -7.64 -4.74 13.43
C ARG A 169 -7.42 -6.11 12.82
N MET A 170 -6.60 -6.92 13.50
CA MET A 170 -6.38 -8.30 13.15
C MET A 170 -6.27 -9.14 14.43
N THR A 171 -6.78 -10.37 14.36
CA THR A 171 -6.74 -11.29 15.53
C THR A 171 -5.93 -12.53 15.22
N ASN A 172 -5.28 -13.12 16.24
CA ASN A 172 -4.70 -14.45 16.18
C ASN A 172 -5.34 -15.38 17.22
N THR A 173 -5.27 -16.67 16.91
CA THR A 173 -5.68 -17.75 17.80
C THR A 173 -4.44 -18.36 18.45
N LYS A 174 -4.45 -18.54 19.77
CA LYS A 174 -3.39 -19.28 20.46
C LYS A 174 -3.35 -20.73 20.02
N ILE A 175 -2.15 -21.28 19.91
CA ILE A 175 -1.96 -22.72 19.74
C ILE A 175 -2.53 -23.41 20.98
N PRO A 176 -3.47 -24.38 20.85
CA PRO A 176 -3.99 -25.10 21.97
C PRO A 176 -2.87 -25.81 22.74
N GLN A 177 -2.70 -25.51 24.02
CA GLN A 177 -1.79 -26.28 24.86
C GLN A 177 -2.39 -27.65 25.06
N GLN A 178 -1.70 -28.69 24.63
CA GLN A 178 -2.04 -30.06 25.04
C GLN A 178 -1.79 -30.17 26.55
N THR A 179 -2.86 -30.07 27.33
CA THR A 179 -2.81 -30.53 28.70
C THR A 179 -2.78 -32.05 28.65
N THR A 180 -1.58 -32.65 28.79
CA THR A 180 -1.53 -34.07 29.14
C THR A 180 -2.26 -34.26 30.46
N PRO A 181 -3.30 -35.09 30.51
CA PRO A 181 -3.92 -35.38 31.82
C PRO A 181 -2.82 -35.96 32.69
N TYR A 182 -2.55 -35.33 33.83
CA TYR A 182 -1.73 -35.93 34.86
C TYR A 182 -2.55 -37.12 35.45
N THR A 183 -2.37 -38.29 34.82
CA THR A 183 -2.84 -39.53 35.46
C THR A 183 -1.83 -39.88 36.50
N GLY A 184 -2.05 -39.33 37.70
CA GLY A 184 -1.38 -39.78 38.92
C GLY A 184 -1.83 -41.20 39.26
N ASP A 185 -1.31 -42.20 38.60
CA ASP A 185 -1.38 -43.58 39.01
C ASP A 185 -0.02 -44.24 38.82
N ASN A 186 0.58 -44.62 39.95
CA ASN A 186 1.82 -45.39 40.01
C ASN A 186 1.51 -46.86 39.75
N GLY A 187 1.32 -47.26 38.51
CA GLY A 187 1.10 -48.66 38.20
C GLY A 187 0.90 -49.01 36.76
N SER A 188 1.96 -49.53 36.14
CA SER A 188 2.00 -50.28 34.86
C SER A 188 1.81 -49.50 33.54
N ASP A 189 2.89 -48.84 33.13
CA ASP A 189 2.99 -48.00 31.93
C ASP A 189 3.25 -48.78 30.60
N ILE A 190 2.68 -49.93 30.39
CA ILE A 190 2.94 -50.70 29.14
C ILE A 190 1.80 -50.65 28.15
N LEU A 191 0.59 -50.17 28.51
CA LEU A 191 -0.55 -50.15 27.63
C LEU A 191 -0.89 -48.75 27.02
N ALA A 192 -0.24 -47.68 27.47
CA ALA A 192 -0.51 -46.33 26.98
C ALA A 192 0.09 -45.99 25.58
N TRP A 193 1.07 -46.78 25.13
CA TRP A 193 1.78 -46.52 23.86
C TRP A 193 1.09 -47.06 22.61
N ILE A 194 -0.01 -47.82 22.73
CA ILE A 194 -0.66 -48.49 21.59
C ILE A 194 -1.78 -47.65 20.97
N MET A 195 -2.28 -46.62 21.67
CA MET A 195 -3.43 -45.82 21.18
C MET A 195 -3.06 -44.49 20.51
N ILE A 196 -1.79 -44.09 20.42
CA ILE A 196 -1.35 -42.86 19.74
C ILE A 196 -1.00 -43.12 18.25
N GLY A 197 -1.00 -44.37 17.82
CA GLY A 197 -0.60 -44.76 16.46
C GLY A 197 -1.67 -44.70 15.36
N LEU A 198 -2.91 -44.27 15.63
CA LEU A 198 -4.06 -44.48 14.71
C LEU A 198 -4.81 -43.26 14.23
N SER A 199 -4.28 -42.04 14.37
CA SER A 199 -5.00 -40.84 13.87
C SER A 199 -4.21 -39.91 12.94
N LEU A 200 -3.11 -40.38 12.33
CA LEU A 200 -2.39 -39.64 11.29
C LEU A 200 -2.39 -40.42 9.96
N ALA A 201 -3.57 -40.75 9.46
CA ALA A 201 -3.78 -41.18 8.07
C ALA A 201 -4.47 -40.05 7.30
N ILE A 202 -3.81 -38.92 7.12
CA ILE A 202 -4.17 -37.89 6.13
C ILE A 202 -3.23 -38.05 4.95
N GLY A 203 -3.80 -38.39 3.82
CA GLY A 203 -3.34 -38.73 2.54
C GLY A 203 -2.05 -38.10 2.05
N PHE A 204 -1.00 -38.90 1.98
CA PHE A 204 0.10 -38.66 1.06
C PHE A 204 -0.33 -39.14 -0.34
N VAL A 205 -0.65 -38.23 -1.23
CA VAL A 205 -0.78 -38.54 -2.66
C VAL A 205 0.63 -38.68 -3.23
N LEU A 206 1.09 -39.93 -3.36
CA LEU A 206 2.33 -40.26 -4.07
C LEU A 206 2.09 -40.12 -5.58
N ILE A 207 2.53 -39.03 -6.19
CA ILE A 207 2.64 -38.92 -7.65
C ILE A 207 3.89 -39.72 -8.09
N ILE A 208 3.66 -40.94 -8.57
CA ILE A 208 4.72 -41.75 -9.19
C ILE A 208 4.85 -41.36 -10.66
N CYS A 209 5.83 -40.52 -11.00
CA CYS A 209 6.22 -40.31 -12.39
C CYS A 209 6.95 -41.55 -12.94
N LYS A 210 6.22 -42.34 -13.75
CA LYS A 210 6.81 -43.45 -14.47
C LYS A 210 7.61 -42.94 -15.66
N LYS A 211 8.95 -43.07 -15.57
CA LYS A 211 9.90 -42.77 -16.66
C LYS A 211 9.73 -43.83 -17.77
N LYS A 212 9.25 -43.42 -18.94
CA LYS A 212 9.11 -44.26 -20.12
C LYS A 212 10.51 -44.63 -20.65
N LYS A 213 10.91 -45.91 -20.58
CA LYS A 213 12.11 -46.40 -21.24
C LYS A 213 11.92 -46.35 -22.76
N GLY A 214 12.78 -45.60 -23.44
CA GLY A 214 12.89 -45.63 -24.89
C GLY A 214 13.40 -46.97 -25.37
N GLY A 215 12.62 -47.66 -26.17
CA GLY A 215 13.07 -48.84 -26.90
C GLY A 215 13.95 -48.42 -28.08
N LYS A 216 15.13 -48.97 -28.14
CA LYS A 216 15.94 -49.06 -29.35
C LYS A 216 15.23 -50.05 -30.29
N ASN A 217 15.02 -49.64 -31.51
CA ASN A 217 14.85 -50.57 -32.63
C ASN A 217 16.09 -50.46 -33.52
N GLU A 218 16.82 -51.57 -33.61
CA GLU A 218 17.74 -51.84 -34.68
C GLU A 218 16.88 -52.37 -35.85
N GLU A 219 17.03 -51.81 -36.99
CA GLU A 219 17.31 -52.38 -38.33
C GLU A 219 17.36 -51.25 -39.34
#